data_b9debaf9535ed9027fb29879295b9caf
#
_entry.id   b9debaf9535ed9027fb29879295b9caf
#
_cell.length_a   1.000
_cell.length_b   1.000
_cell.length_c   1.000
_cell.angle_alpha   90.00
_cell.angle_beta   90.00
_cell.angle_gamma   90.00
#
_symmetry.space_group_name_H-M   'P 1'
#
loop_
_entity.id
_entity.type
_entity.pdbx_description
1 polymer ?
#
loop_
_entity_poly.entity_id
_entity_poly.type
_entity_poly.pdbx_seq_one_letter_code
_entity_poly.pdbx_strand_id
1 'polypeptide(L)'
;MSIVTGQAHRDGVLAQLPEFASSDNRTLLIEPTGRDSMAAIGLAAYVVRERFGEDAIVGSFAADHLIARPELLRDAVETAIGAARDGYVVTIGLTPTEASTAYGYIAPGPALNDGDEAGAADAERGARRVAEFVEKPDADTAARYVAADYLWNAGMFIVSAGVLASHLARLLPDMHARLETIARVWGTPAFEETLAENWPHLTKIAIDHAIAEPVAADGGVAVVPADAQLGWTDLGDFEALTGIVTEAGNLGEALRVDSDGAAVFASLGDDSEGPLVALVGVPDVAVALTPDAILVTRRDHAQSVKAVVDQLAEQGRSDLL
;
A
#
# COMPACT_ATOMS: atom_id res chain seq x y z
N MET A 1 14.06 9.84 2.43
CA MET A 1 13.03 8.80 2.64
C MET A 1 12.12 9.25 3.77
N SER A 2 10.79 9.12 3.61
CA SER A 2 9.83 9.45 4.67
C SER A 2 9.00 8.21 5.02
N ILE A 3 8.69 8.04 6.29
CA ILE A 3 7.69 7.10 6.77
C ILE A 3 6.54 7.93 7.33
N VAL A 4 5.32 7.62 6.90
CA VAL A 4 4.09 8.20 7.46
C VAL A 4 3.35 7.09 8.20
N THR A 5 3.04 7.31 9.46
CA THR A 5 2.39 6.28 10.29
C THR A 5 1.56 6.90 11.40
N GLY A 6 0.68 6.12 12.02
CA GLY A 6 -0.10 6.54 13.18
C GLY A 6 0.71 6.53 14.47
N GLN A 7 0.23 7.27 15.47
CA GLN A 7 0.88 7.43 16.77
C GLN A 7 1.17 6.07 17.47
N ALA A 8 0.29 5.10 17.32
CA ALA A 8 0.44 3.77 17.94
C ALA A 8 1.66 2.99 17.43
N HIS A 9 2.11 3.27 16.21
CA HIS A 9 3.22 2.54 15.56
C HIS A 9 4.57 3.25 15.69
N ARG A 10 4.59 4.50 16.16
CA ARG A 10 5.79 5.36 16.24
C ARG A 10 6.97 4.66 16.90
N ASP A 11 6.75 4.14 18.09
CA ASP A 11 7.83 3.55 18.89
C ASP A 11 8.34 2.23 18.30
N GLY A 12 7.45 1.43 17.69
CA GLY A 12 7.83 0.24 16.95
C GLY A 12 8.68 0.55 15.71
N VAL A 13 8.31 1.59 14.95
CA VAL A 13 9.11 2.06 13.81
C VAL A 13 10.49 2.52 14.26
N LEU A 14 10.58 3.32 15.33
CA LEU A 14 11.86 3.81 15.84
C LEU A 14 12.74 2.72 16.46
N ALA A 15 12.14 1.67 17.03
CA ALA A 15 12.88 0.52 17.53
C ALA A 15 13.51 -0.30 16.40
N GLN A 16 12.79 -0.47 15.28
CA GLN A 16 13.28 -1.21 14.11
C GLN A 16 14.19 -0.38 13.20
N LEU A 17 13.94 0.92 13.10
CA LEU A 17 14.62 1.85 12.20
C LEU A 17 15.10 3.10 12.98
N PRO A 18 16.07 2.95 13.89
CA PRO A 18 16.51 4.04 14.77
C PRO A 18 17.10 5.25 14.01
N GLU A 19 17.53 5.05 12.79
CA GLU A 19 18.02 6.12 11.91
C GLU A 19 16.95 7.17 11.54
N PHE A 20 15.67 6.88 11.74
CA PHE A 20 14.60 7.88 11.54
C PHE A 20 14.47 8.87 12.71
N ALA A 21 15.13 8.60 13.84
CA ALA A 21 15.15 9.51 14.98
C ALA A 21 16.11 10.70 14.80
N SER A 22 17.17 10.57 13.97
CA SER A 22 18.29 11.50 13.97
C SER A 22 18.90 11.83 12.62
N SER A 23 18.28 11.43 11.50
CA SER A 23 18.86 11.66 10.16
C SER A 23 18.21 12.83 9.43
N ASP A 24 19.00 13.72 8.87
CA ASP A 24 18.53 14.84 8.04
C ASP A 24 17.81 14.37 6.74
N ASN A 25 18.11 13.16 6.27
CA ASN A 25 17.57 12.60 5.02
C ASN A 25 16.43 11.60 5.24
N ARG A 26 16.06 11.34 6.49
CA ARG A 26 14.96 10.43 6.86
C ARG A 26 13.99 11.15 7.76
N THR A 27 12.72 11.00 7.46
CA THR A 27 11.66 11.75 8.14
C THR A 27 10.58 10.79 8.60
N LEU A 28 10.26 10.82 9.88
CA LEU A 28 9.10 10.14 10.43
C LEU A 28 7.99 11.18 10.63
N LEU A 29 6.89 11.01 9.90
CA LEU A 29 5.69 11.82 9.98
C LEU A 29 4.62 11.03 10.73
N ILE A 30 4.11 11.60 11.80
CA ILE A 30 3.09 10.95 12.63
C ILE A 30 1.74 11.59 12.34
N GLU A 31 0.84 10.82 11.74
CA GLU A 31 -0.54 11.26 11.56
C GLU A 31 -1.31 11.17 12.88
N PRO A 32 -2.05 12.22 13.27
CA PRO A 32 -2.81 12.22 14.53
C PRO A 32 -3.94 11.18 14.56
N THR A 33 -4.55 10.92 13.41
CA THR A 33 -5.59 9.90 13.21
C THR A 33 -5.57 9.43 11.77
N GLY A 34 -5.94 8.17 11.49
CA GLY A 34 -6.02 7.66 10.11
C GLY A 34 -7.03 8.44 9.25
N ARG A 35 -6.57 8.96 8.11
CA ARG A 35 -7.36 9.73 7.13
C ARG A 35 -7.30 9.14 5.73
N ASP A 36 -7.02 7.83 5.66
CA ASP A 36 -6.82 7.11 4.41
C ASP A 36 -5.54 7.55 3.66
N SER A 37 -5.23 6.90 2.53
CA SER A 37 -3.94 7.04 1.85
C SER A 37 -3.68 8.45 1.32
N MET A 38 -4.71 9.19 0.85
CA MET A 38 -4.47 10.53 0.26
C MET A 38 -3.91 11.53 1.27
N ALA A 39 -4.38 11.52 2.52
CA ALA A 39 -3.88 12.44 3.53
C ALA A 39 -2.41 12.14 3.90
N ALA A 40 -2.06 10.87 4.07
CA ALA A 40 -0.70 10.43 4.39
C ALA A 40 0.29 10.74 3.26
N ILE A 41 -0.06 10.38 2.02
CA ILE A 41 0.74 10.66 0.82
C ILE A 41 0.86 12.17 0.61
N GLY A 42 -0.25 12.91 0.75
CA GLY A 42 -0.29 14.36 0.65
C GLY A 42 0.63 15.04 1.65
N LEU A 43 0.58 14.64 2.92
CA LEU A 43 1.46 15.20 3.96
C LEU A 43 2.95 15.03 3.57
N ALA A 44 3.35 13.82 3.21
CA ALA A 44 4.72 13.54 2.79
C ALA A 44 5.12 14.34 1.54
N ALA A 45 4.24 14.38 0.53
CA ALA A 45 4.50 15.07 -0.73
C ALA A 45 4.65 16.59 -0.55
N TYR A 46 3.79 17.22 0.28
CA TYR A 46 3.87 18.65 0.55
C TYR A 46 5.11 19.02 1.37
N VAL A 47 5.51 18.19 2.33
CA VAL A 47 6.79 18.36 3.05
C VAL A 47 7.98 18.22 2.09
N VAL A 48 7.94 17.25 1.15
CA VAL A 48 8.97 17.09 0.11
C VAL A 48 8.99 18.31 -0.81
N ARG A 49 7.83 18.81 -1.25
CA ARG A 49 7.70 20.01 -2.09
C ARG A 49 8.32 21.24 -1.42
N GLU A 50 8.01 21.45 -0.14
CA GLU A 50 8.56 22.58 0.63
C GLU A 50 10.08 22.52 0.75
N ARG A 51 10.65 21.32 0.89
CA ARG A 51 12.09 21.11 1.07
C ARG A 51 12.89 21.09 -0.22
N PHE A 52 12.33 20.55 -1.29
CA PHE A 52 13.07 20.18 -2.51
C PHE A 52 12.48 20.79 -3.79
N GLY A 53 11.36 21.50 -3.70
CA GLY A 53 10.69 22.14 -4.83
C GLY A 53 9.65 21.29 -5.54
N GLU A 54 8.99 21.92 -6.51
CA GLU A 54 7.87 21.37 -7.28
C GLU A 54 8.26 20.13 -8.11
N ASP A 55 9.48 20.11 -8.64
CA ASP A 55 9.99 19.05 -9.52
C ASP A 55 10.45 17.80 -8.76
N ALA A 56 10.40 17.81 -7.42
CA ALA A 56 10.77 16.66 -6.62
C ALA A 56 9.83 15.48 -6.90
N ILE A 57 10.39 14.32 -7.25
CA ILE A 57 9.58 13.11 -7.47
C ILE A 57 9.30 12.42 -6.14
N VAL A 58 8.04 12.12 -5.92
CA VAL A 58 7.54 11.38 -4.76
C VAL A 58 7.08 10.02 -5.22
N GLY A 59 7.58 8.96 -4.59
CA GLY A 59 7.07 7.60 -4.72
C GLY A 59 6.42 7.16 -3.41
N SER A 60 5.17 6.73 -3.48
CA SER A 60 4.43 6.17 -2.34
C SER A 60 4.36 4.66 -2.44
N PHE A 61 4.80 3.98 -1.40
CA PHE A 61 4.82 2.52 -1.29
C PHE A 61 4.26 2.12 0.07
N ALA A 62 3.38 1.13 0.10
CA ALA A 62 2.92 0.55 1.35
C ALA A 62 4.06 -0.19 2.05
N ALA A 63 4.10 -0.13 3.38
CA ALA A 63 5.19 -0.71 4.17
C ALA A 63 5.03 -2.22 4.41
N ASP A 64 3.86 -2.76 4.13
CA ASP A 64 3.44 -4.14 4.33
C ASP A 64 3.43 -4.99 3.05
N HIS A 65 3.81 -4.41 1.90
CA HIS A 65 3.97 -5.18 0.68
C HIS A 65 5.22 -6.07 0.72
N LEU A 66 5.06 -7.34 0.37
CA LEU A 66 6.18 -8.23 0.12
C LEU A 66 6.48 -8.26 -1.38
N ILE A 67 7.77 -8.16 -1.73
CA ILE A 67 8.26 -8.19 -3.10
C ILE A 67 9.42 -9.17 -3.16
N ALA A 68 9.23 -10.29 -3.87
CA ALA A 68 10.23 -11.33 -3.94
C ALA A 68 11.48 -10.90 -4.74
N ARG A 69 11.30 -10.02 -5.73
CA ARG A 69 12.36 -9.54 -6.62
C ARG A 69 12.44 -8.02 -6.67
N PRO A 70 13.06 -7.37 -5.65
CA PRO A 70 13.12 -5.91 -5.53
C PRO A 70 13.83 -5.21 -6.70
N GLU A 71 14.71 -5.90 -7.41
CA GLU A 71 15.37 -5.36 -8.61
C GLU A 71 14.37 -5.05 -9.72
N LEU A 72 13.36 -5.90 -9.93
CA LEU A 72 12.31 -5.65 -10.92
C LEU A 72 11.41 -4.47 -10.54
N LEU A 73 11.17 -4.27 -9.24
CA LEU A 73 10.47 -3.07 -8.79
C LEU A 73 11.29 -1.80 -9.07
N ARG A 74 12.61 -1.84 -8.85
CA ARG A 74 13.48 -0.70 -9.15
C ARG A 74 13.40 -0.30 -10.62
N ASP A 75 13.48 -1.27 -11.52
CA ASP A 75 13.38 -1.02 -12.97
C ASP A 75 12.03 -0.37 -13.33
N ALA A 76 10.92 -0.87 -12.77
CA ALA A 76 9.60 -0.30 -12.97
C ALA A 76 9.51 1.15 -12.40
N VAL A 77 10.07 1.38 -11.22
CA VAL A 77 10.10 2.72 -10.60
C VAL A 77 10.96 3.70 -11.40
N GLU A 78 12.10 3.27 -11.94
CA GLU A 78 12.94 4.11 -12.82
C GLU A 78 12.17 4.55 -14.08
N THR A 79 11.43 3.63 -14.68
CA THR A 79 10.54 3.95 -15.81
C THR A 79 9.43 4.92 -15.39
N ALA A 80 8.82 4.68 -14.23
CA ALA A 80 7.75 5.53 -13.69
C ALA A 80 8.24 6.96 -13.38
N ILE A 81 9.48 7.12 -12.89
CA ILE A 81 10.09 8.44 -12.66
C ILE A 81 10.18 9.24 -13.96
N GLY A 82 10.52 8.60 -15.08
CA GLY A 82 10.53 9.25 -16.41
C GLY A 82 9.16 9.86 -16.74
N ALA A 83 8.11 9.05 -16.70
CA ALA A 83 6.75 9.51 -16.98
C ALA A 83 6.23 10.54 -15.96
N ALA A 84 6.62 10.43 -14.69
CA ALA A 84 6.26 11.41 -13.66
C ALA A 84 6.91 12.79 -13.90
N ARG A 85 8.11 12.83 -14.47
CA ARG A 85 8.77 14.09 -14.92
C ARG A 85 8.05 14.75 -16.08
N ASP A 86 7.38 13.95 -16.92
CA ASP A 86 6.55 14.43 -18.03
C ASP A 86 5.15 14.88 -17.57
N GLY A 87 4.89 14.90 -16.24
CA GLY A 87 3.68 15.43 -15.63
C GLY A 87 2.57 14.41 -15.40
N TYR A 88 2.83 13.11 -15.54
CA TYR A 88 1.85 12.08 -15.23
C TYR A 88 1.83 11.70 -13.75
N VAL A 89 0.66 11.33 -13.26
CA VAL A 89 0.52 10.50 -12.06
C VAL A 89 0.74 9.05 -12.51
N VAL A 90 1.77 8.40 -12.01
CA VAL A 90 2.14 7.06 -12.48
C VAL A 90 1.83 6.03 -11.41
N THR A 91 1.22 4.92 -11.78
CA THR A 91 1.08 3.75 -10.92
C THR A 91 1.81 2.53 -11.49
N ILE A 92 2.18 1.60 -10.62
CA ILE A 92 2.74 0.30 -11.01
C ILE A 92 1.58 -0.68 -11.18
N GLY A 93 1.48 -1.26 -12.36
CA GLY A 93 0.47 -2.25 -12.70
C GLY A 93 1.05 -3.66 -12.59
N LEU A 94 0.31 -4.57 -11.95
CA LEU A 94 0.71 -5.97 -11.75
C LEU A 94 -0.11 -6.88 -12.65
N THR A 95 0.52 -7.90 -13.22
CA THR A 95 -0.21 -8.94 -13.96
C THR A 95 -1.07 -9.74 -12.98
N PRO A 96 -2.41 -9.79 -13.15
CA PRO A 96 -3.28 -10.57 -12.29
C PRO A 96 -2.96 -12.07 -12.35
N THR A 97 -2.91 -12.71 -11.19
CA THR A 97 -2.78 -14.17 -11.08
C THR A 97 -4.13 -14.86 -10.89
N GLU A 98 -5.18 -14.08 -10.56
CA GLU A 98 -6.55 -14.53 -10.34
C GLU A 98 -7.55 -13.38 -10.57
N ALA A 99 -8.86 -13.67 -10.53
CA ALA A 99 -9.91 -12.66 -10.64
C ALA A 99 -10.29 -12.11 -9.24
N SER A 100 -9.36 -11.41 -8.61
CA SER A 100 -9.56 -10.84 -7.27
C SER A 100 -10.53 -9.65 -7.29
N THR A 101 -11.44 -9.60 -6.31
CA THR A 101 -12.31 -8.46 -6.06
C THR A 101 -11.73 -7.49 -5.01
N ALA A 102 -10.54 -7.81 -4.46
CA ALA A 102 -9.88 -7.02 -3.44
C ALA A 102 -9.08 -5.85 -4.02
N TYR A 103 -8.73 -5.91 -5.30
CA TYR A 103 -7.84 -4.95 -5.96
C TYR A 103 -8.56 -4.08 -7.00
N GLY A 104 -7.96 -2.92 -7.28
CA GLY A 104 -8.31 -2.10 -8.43
C GLY A 104 -7.74 -2.69 -9.73
N TYR A 105 -8.39 -2.41 -10.85
CA TYR A 105 -7.98 -2.85 -12.18
C TYR A 105 -7.72 -1.66 -13.10
N ILE A 106 -6.69 -1.79 -13.92
CA ILE A 106 -6.22 -0.75 -14.83
C ILE A 106 -6.17 -1.31 -16.26
N ALA A 107 -6.90 -0.70 -17.18
CA ALA A 107 -6.74 -0.95 -18.59
C ALA A 107 -5.51 -0.19 -19.12
N PRO A 108 -4.43 -0.88 -19.57
CA PRO A 108 -3.31 -0.20 -20.19
C PRO A 108 -3.70 0.27 -21.61
N GLY A 109 -3.56 1.56 -21.86
CA GLY A 109 -3.76 2.19 -23.15
C GLY A 109 -2.47 2.20 -24.01
N PRO A 110 -2.33 3.18 -24.94
CA PRO A 110 -1.16 3.36 -25.78
C PRO A 110 0.10 3.65 -24.93
N ALA A 111 1.27 3.23 -25.45
CA ALA A 111 2.55 3.62 -24.85
C ALA A 111 2.71 5.15 -24.88
N LEU A 112 3.39 5.73 -23.88
CA LEU A 112 3.64 7.18 -23.83
C LEU A 112 4.71 7.60 -24.86
N ASN A 113 5.65 6.72 -25.16
CA ASN A 113 6.76 6.94 -26.07
C ASN A 113 6.61 6.02 -27.28
N ASP A 114 5.75 6.34 -28.23
CA ASP A 114 5.64 5.69 -29.53
C ASP A 114 6.74 6.17 -30.53
N GLY A 115 7.94 6.51 -30.02
CA GLY A 115 9.07 6.90 -30.86
C GLY A 115 9.74 5.68 -31.50
N ASP A 116 10.08 5.79 -32.77
CA ASP A 116 10.63 4.75 -33.66
C ASP A 116 11.93 4.03 -33.21
N GLU A 117 12.45 4.30 -31.99
CA GLU A 117 13.74 3.75 -31.52
C GLU A 117 13.59 2.75 -30.34
N ALA A 118 12.41 2.59 -29.75
CA ALA A 118 12.20 1.60 -28.69
C ALA A 118 11.99 0.20 -29.30
N GLY A 119 12.81 -0.76 -28.92
CA GLY A 119 12.59 -2.18 -29.28
C GLY A 119 11.25 -2.68 -28.74
N ALA A 120 10.64 -3.69 -29.38
CA ALA A 120 9.33 -4.23 -28.98
C ALA A 120 9.23 -4.62 -27.49
N ALA A 121 10.33 -5.11 -26.89
CA ALA A 121 10.42 -5.46 -25.46
C ALA A 121 10.39 -4.22 -24.55
N ASP A 122 10.96 -3.09 -24.98
CA ASP A 122 10.95 -1.84 -24.22
C ASP A 122 9.58 -1.13 -24.32
N ALA A 123 8.87 -1.31 -25.43
CA ALA A 123 7.51 -0.83 -25.60
C ALA A 123 6.49 -1.58 -24.72
N GLU A 124 6.72 -2.86 -24.44
CA GLU A 124 5.86 -3.65 -23.53
C GLU A 124 6.08 -3.28 -22.05
N ARG A 125 7.32 -2.92 -21.67
CA ARG A 125 7.71 -2.55 -20.29
C ARG A 125 7.66 -1.06 -20.02
N GLY A 126 7.44 -0.25 -21.05
CA GLY A 126 7.37 1.20 -20.97
C GLY A 126 6.09 1.70 -20.29
N ALA A 127 6.12 2.97 -19.91
CA ALA A 127 4.92 3.63 -19.36
C ALA A 127 3.82 3.76 -20.44
N ARG A 128 2.59 3.45 -20.06
CA ARG A 128 1.40 3.48 -20.93
C ARG A 128 0.36 4.40 -20.32
N ARG A 129 -0.44 5.06 -21.15
CA ARG A 129 -1.62 5.80 -20.65
C ARG A 129 -2.58 4.83 -19.98
N VAL A 130 -3.25 5.25 -18.92
CA VAL A 130 -4.38 4.52 -18.37
C VAL A 130 -5.60 4.83 -19.21
N ALA A 131 -6.22 3.79 -19.78
CA ALA A 131 -7.45 3.91 -20.55
C ALA A 131 -8.68 3.83 -19.65
N GLU A 132 -8.64 3.01 -18.61
CA GLU A 132 -9.71 2.85 -17.61
C GLU A 132 -9.09 2.48 -16.26
N PHE A 133 -9.67 2.99 -15.18
CA PHE A 133 -9.31 2.65 -13.81
C PHE A 133 -10.59 2.28 -13.05
N VAL A 134 -10.65 1.10 -12.46
CA VAL A 134 -11.82 0.61 -11.74
C VAL A 134 -11.39 -0.01 -10.41
N GLU A 135 -11.89 0.53 -9.31
CA GLU A 135 -11.57 0.05 -7.97
C GLU A 135 -12.57 -1.04 -7.54
N LYS A 136 -12.04 -2.19 -7.12
CA LYS A 136 -12.78 -3.31 -6.50
C LYS A 136 -14.07 -3.72 -7.24
N PRO A 137 -13.96 -4.28 -8.45
CA PRO A 137 -15.11 -4.74 -9.23
C PRO A 137 -15.77 -5.96 -8.58
N ASP A 138 -16.99 -6.31 -9.06
CA ASP A 138 -17.57 -7.60 -8.76
C ASP A 138 -16.82 -8.76 -9.44
N ALA A 139 -17.09 -10.01 -9.00
CA ALA A 139 -16.35 -11.19 -9.46
C ALA A 139 -16.47 -11.44 -10.97
N ASP A 140 -17.66 -11.21 -11.56
CA ASP A 140 -17.88 -11.38 -13.00
C ASP A 140 -17.11 -10.33 -13.80
N THR A 141 -17.04 -9.12 -13.28
CA THR A 141 -16.29 -8.02 -13.88
C THR A 141 -14.78 -8.25 -13.74
N ALA A 142 -14.30 -8.70 -12.57
CA ALA A 142 -12.90 -9.05 -12.35
C ALA A 142 -12.44 -10.16 -13.32
N ALA A 143 -13.24 -11.21 -13.52
CA ALA A 143 -12.94 -12.28 -14.48
C ALA A 143 -12.83 -11.76 -15.92
N ARG A 144 -13.71 -10.83 -16.32
CA ARG A 144 -13.62 -10.18 -17.65
C ARG A 144 -12.38 -9.32 -17.80
N TYR A 145 -11.97 -8.61 -16.77
CA TYR A 145 -10.79 -7.76 -16.77
C TYR A 145 -9.50 -8.59 -16.90
N VAL A 146 -9.40 -9.70 -16.16
CA VAL A 146 -8.27 -10.63 -16.32
C VAL A 146 -8.19 -11.17 -17.75
N ALA A 147 -9.34 -11.55 -18.35
CA ALA A 147 -9.39 -12.04 -19.72
C ALA A 147 -9.10 -10.96 -20.78
N ALA A 148 -9.17 -9.69 -20.42
CA ALA A 148 -8.89 -8.53 -21.27
C ALA A 148 -7.53 -7.87 -20.97
N ASP A 149 -6.61 -8.58 -20.32
CA ASP A 149 -5.23 -8.14 -20.00
C ASP A 149 -5.16 -6.84 -19.17
N TYR A 150 -6.15 -6.61 -18.31
CA TYR A 150 -6.06 -5.54 -17.32
C TYR A 150 -5.00 -5.89 -16.28
N LEU A 151 -4.38 -4.86 -15.72
CA LEU A 151 -3.41 -4.98 -14.64
C LEU A 151 -4.08 -4.68 -13.30
N TRP A 152 -3.61 -5.31 -12.22
CA TRP A 152 -3.97 -4.85 -10.88
C TRP A 152 -3.28 -3.53 -10.55
N ASN A 153 -3.98 -2.65 -9.86
CA ASN A 153 -3.39 -1.48 -9.22
C ASN A 153 -2.66 -1.91 -7.95
N ALA A 154 -1.35 -1.76 -7.94
CA ALA A 154 -0.52 -2.11 -6.77
C ALA A 154 -0.61 -1.09 -5.62
N GLY A 155 -1.35 0.03 -5.81
CA GLY A 155 -1.39 1.11 -4.82
C GLY A 155 -0.06 1.87 -4.67
N MET A 156 0.88 1.65 -5.59
CA MET A 156 2.17 2.34 -5.64
C MET A 156 2.09 3.49 -6.63
N PHE A 157 2.28 4.73 -6.15
CA PHE A 157 2.15 5.93 -6.98
C PHE A 157 3.45 6.70 -7.03
N ILE A 158 3.84 7.12 -8.24
CA ILE A 158 5.01 7.95 -8.51
C ILE A 158 4.55 9.22 -9.23
N VAL A 159 4.88 10.40 -8.69
CA VAL A 159 4.40 11.69 -9.21
C VAL A 159 5.35 12.81 -8.80
N SER A 160 5.45 13.90 -9.57
CA SER A 160 6.11 15.10 -9.05
C SER A 160 5.25 15.79 -7.99
N ALA A 161 5.90 16.35 -6.97
CA ALA A 161 5.21 17.00 -5.85
C ALA A 161 4.31 18.15 -6.32
N GLY A 162 4.73 18.90 -7.34
CA GLY A 162 3.96 19.98 -7.95
C GLY A 162 2.74 19.50 -8.72
N VAL A 163 2.87 18.41 -9.48
CA VAL A 163 1.74 17.80 -10.20
C VAL A 163 0.69 17.31 -9.21
N LEU A 164 1.08 16.60 -8.16
CA LEU A 164 0.16 16.15 -7.12
C LEU A 164 -0.55 17.34 -6.45
N ALA A 165 0.21 18.39 -6.08
CA ALA A 165 -0.35 19.60 -5.47
C ALA A 165 -1.34 20.31 -6.39
N SER A 166 -1.05 20.36 -7.70
CA SER A 166 -1.96 20.97 -8.71
C SER A 166 -3.26 20.19 -8.84
N HIS A 167 -3.20 18.85 -8.85
CA HIS A 167 -4.40 18.01 -8.86
C HIS A 167 -5.21 18.17 -7.58
N LEU A 168 -4.56 18.19 -6.40
CA LEU A 168 -5.23 18.43 -5.12
C LEU A 168 -5.88 19.83 -5.07
N ALA A 169 -5.22 20.86 -5.57
CA ALA A 169 -5.79 22.21 -5.64
C ALA A 169 -7.07 22.25 -6.50
N ARG A 170 -7.11 21.47 -7.56
CA ARG A 170 -8.27 21.38 -8.46
C ARG A 170 -9.41 20.53 -7.91
N LEU A 171 -9.07 19.35 -7.38
CA LEU A 171 -10.05 18.31 -7.01
C LEU A 171 -10.49 18.39 -5.55
N LEU A 172 -9.59 18.76 -4.65
CA LEU A 172 -9.79 18.81 -3.19
C LEU A 172 -9.16 20.10 -2.60
N PRO A 173 -9.66 21.31 -2.96
CA PRO A 173 -9.04 22.58 -2.61
C PRO A 173 -8.87 22.79 -1.10
N ASP A 174 -9.80 22.32 -0.28
CA ASP A 174 -9.70 22.43 1.17
C ASP A 174 -8.55 21.57 1.73
N MET A 175 -8.38 20.34 1.21
CA MET A 175 -7.26 19.47 1.57
C MET A 175 -5.94 20.09 1.14
N HIS A 176 -5.86 20.61 -0.08
CA HIS A 176 -4.69 21.33 -0.61
C HIS A 176 -4.27 22.46 0.33
N ALA A 177 -5.18 23.37 0.68
CA ALA A 177 -4.89 24.53 1.51
C ALA A 177 -4.39 24.14 2.90
N ARG A 178 -4.96 23.09 3.51
CA ARG A 178 -4.54 22.58 4.83
C ARG A 178 -3.18 21.91 4.78
N LEU A 179 -2.93 21.04 3.81
CA LEU A 179 -1.62 20.39 3.63
C LEU A 179 -0.53 21.42 3.37
N GLU A 180 -0.82 22.45 2.57
CA GLU A 180 0.11 23.55 2.35
C GLU A 180 0.41 24.33 3.63
N THR A 181 -0.60 24.60 4.45
CA THR A 181 -0.44 25.26 5.75
C THR A 181 0.44 24.45 6.70
N ILE A 182 0.24 23.14 6.76
CA ILE A 182 1.04 22.22 7.58
C ILE A 182 2.50 22.17 7.08
N ALA A 183 2.71 22.02 5.78
CA ALA A 183 4.04 21.86 5.21
C ALA A 183 4.91 23.12 5.35
N ARG A 184 4.34 24.32 5.25
CA ARG A 184 5.06 25.59 5.42
C ARG A 184 5.74 25.76 6.77
N VAL A 185 5.23 25.13 7.81
CA VAL A 185 5.80 25.19 9.16
C VAL A 185 6.64 23.96 9.50
N TRP A 186 6.91 23.10 8.51
CA TRP A 186 7.74 21.92 8.69
C TRP A 186 9.13 22.29 9.24
N GLY A 187 9.59 21.52 10.23
CA GLY A 187 10.90 21.76 10.86
C GLY A 187 10.92 22.94 11.83
N THR A 188 9.79 23.56 12.11
CA THR A 188 9.65 24.62 13.13
C THR A 188 8.90 24.10 14.36
N PRO A 189 9.01 24.77 15.52
CA PRO A 189 8.23 24.40 16.72
C PRO A 189 6.71 24.46 16.54
N ALA A 190 6.20 25.14 15.50
CA ALA A 190 4.77 25.27 15.23
C ALA A 190 4.19 24.06 14.50
N PHE A 191 5.01 23.11 14.03
CA PHE A 191 4.56 22.01 13.17
C PHE A 191 3.49 21.12 13.85
N GLU A 192 3.77 20.66 15.06
CA GLU A 192 2.86 19.75 15.77
C GLU A 192 1.50 20.39 16.06
N GLU A 193 1.48 21.66 16.47
CA GLU A 193 0.26 22.40 16.72
C GLU A 193 -0.53 22.62 15.42
N THR A 194 0.14 23.07 14.36
CA THR A 194 -0.49 23.29 13.04
C THR A 194 -1.04 21.99 12.45
N LEU A 195 -0.30 20.88 12.60
CA LEU A 195 -0.75 19.55 12.18
C LEU A 195 -2.01 19.15 12.96
N ALA A 196 -2.00 19.25 14.28
CA ALA A 196 -3.13 18.89 15.14
C ALA A 196 -4.39 19.71 14.84
N GLU A 197 -4.25 20.99 14.50
CA GLU A 197 -5.37 21.87 14.15
C GLU A 197 -5.95 21.55 12.76
N ASN A 198 -5.15 21.24 11.78
CA ASN A 198 -5.59 21.07 10.38
C ASN A 198 -5.97 19.63 10.04
N TRP A 199 -5.29 18.64 10.60
CA TRP A 199 -5.45 17.23 10.28
C TRP A 199 -6.89 16.70 10.45
N PRO A 200 -7.64 17.01 11.53
CA PRO A 200 -9.00 16.52 11.72
C PRO A 200 -9.98 16.95 10.62
N HIS A 201 -9.63 18.00 9.87
CA HIS A 201 -10.45 18.57 8.80
C HIS A 201 -10.10 18.04 7.40
N LEU A 202 -9.06 17.22 7.26
CA LEU A 202 -8.76 16.57 5.99
C LEU A 202 -9.85 15.55 5.65
N THR A 203 -10.25 15.50 4.40
CA THR A 203 -11.18 14.48 3.89
C THR A 203 -10.55 13.11 4.03
N LYS A 204 -11.28 12.13 4.57
CA LYS A 204 -10.86 10.73 4.60
C LYS A 204 -11.17 10.10 3.25
N ILE A 205 -10.15 9.89 2.41
CA ILE A 205 -10.28 9.37 1.05
C ILE A 205 -8.98 8.71 0.59
N ALA A 206 -9.09 7.61 -0.17
CA ALA A 206 -7.94 6.97 -0.80
C ALA A 206 -7.43 7.78 -1.99
N ILE A 207 -6.14 7.73 -2.30
CA ILE A 207 -5.53 8.41 -3.45
C ILE A 207 -6.15 7.93 -4.77
N ASP A 208 -6.61 6.69 -4.81
CA ASP A 208 -7.27 6.08 -5.96
C ASP A 208 -8.49 6.90 -6.38
N HIS A 209 -9.40 7.16 -5.45
CA HIS A 209 -10.61 7.97 -5.68
C HIS A 209 -10.33 9.48 -5.74
N ALA A 210 -9.36 9.95 -4.94
CA ALA A 210 -9.05 11.37 -4.86
C ALA A 210 -8.36 11.90 -6.12
N ILE A 211 -7.46 11.11 -6.69
CA ILE A 211 -6.55 11.51 -7.77
C ILE A 211 -6.60 10.53 -8.95
N ALA A 212 -6.35 9.22 -8.74
CA ALA A 212 -6.11 8.31 -9.85
C ALA A 212 -7.32 8.22 -10.80
N GLU A 213 -8.52 7.95 -10.29
CA GLU A 213 -9.74 7.87 -11.11
C GLU A 213 -10.06 9.18 -11.85
N PRO A 214 -10.21 10.35 -11.20
CA PRO A 214 -10.57 11.57 -11.90
C PRO A 214 -9.47 12.06 -12.84
N VAL A 215 -8.19 11.87 -12.54
CA VAL A 215 -7.08 12.26 -13.39
C VAL A 215 -6.91 11.29 -14.57
N ALA A 216 -7.22 10.01 -14.41
CA ALA A 216 -7.23 9.03 -15.50
C ALA A 216 -8.28 9.43 -16.56
N ALA A 217 -9.46 9.87 -16.15
CA ALA A 217 -10.50 10.35 -17.05
C ALA A 217 -10.04 11.55 -17.92
N ASP A 218 -9.12 12.37 -17.40
CA ASP A 218 -8.50 13.50 -18.11
C ASP A 218 -7.22 13.07 -18.90
N GLY A 219 -6.84 11.79 -18.87
CA GLY A 219 -5.66 11.26 -19.56
C GLY A 219 -4.32 11.58 -18.87
N GLY A 220 -4.34 12.02 -17.62
CA GLY A 220 -3.17 12.43 -16.83
C GLY A 220 -2.56 11.29 -15.98
N VAL A 221 -3.05 10.06 -16.09
CA VAL A 221 -2.48 8.89 -15.39
C VAL A 221 -1.77 7.99 -16.38
N ALA A 222 -0.62 7.48 -15.95
CA ALA A 222 0.10 6.43 -16.63
C ALA A 222 0.25 5.19 -15.75
N VAL A 223 0.39 4.03 -16.37
CA VAL A 223 0.74 2.78 -15.72
C VAL A 223 2.05 2.24 -16.28
N VAL A 224 2.91 1.76 -15.40
CA VAL A 224 4.10 0.97 -15.77
C VAL A 224 3.80 -0.49 -15.44
N PRO A 225 3.68 -1.37 -16.44
CA PRO A 225 3.53 -2.80 -16.20
C PRO A 225 4.79 -3.34 -15.49
N ALA A 226 4.64 -3.91 -14.32
CA ALA A 226 5.73 -4.61 -13.66
C ALA A 226 5.96 -5.99 -14.31
N ASP A 227 7.19 -6.46 -14.24
CA ASP A 227 7.51 -7.82 -14.69
C ASP A 227 6.68 -8.86 -13.91
N ALA A 228 6.12 -9.83 -14.63
CA ALA A 228 5.28 -10.88 -14.02
C ALA A 228 6.00 -11.71 -12.95
N GLN A 229 7.34 -11.69 -12.94
CA GLN A 229 8.15 -12.38 -11.94
C GLN A 229 8.43 -11.54 -10.70
N LEU A 230 7.86 -10.35 -10.56
CA LEU A 230 8.04 -9.46 -9.40
C LEU A 230 7.77 -10.17 -8.07
N GLY A 231 6.75 -11.05 -8.05
CA GLY A 231 6.37 -11.79 -6.86
C GLY A 231 5.85 -10.86 -5.76
N TRP A 232 4.84 -10.05 -6.11
CA TRP A 232 4.20 -9.11 -5.19
C TRP A 232 3.04 -9.77 -4.43
N THR A 233 2.89 -9.42 -3.15
CA THR A 233 1.68 -9.62 -2.35
C THR A 233 1.53 -8.48 -1.35
N ASP A 234 0.29 -8.08 -1.07
CA ASP A 234 -0.06 -7.03 -0.12
C ASP A 234 -0.11 -7.50 1.34
N LEU A 235 0.07 -8.81 1.59
CA LEU A 235 -0.07 -9.42 2.92
C LEU A 235 -1.38 -9.04 3.64
N GLY A 236 -2.42 -8.76 2.87
CA GLY A 236 -3.68 -8.22 3.37
C GLY A 236 -4.50 -9.19 4.22
N ASP A 237 -4.18 -10.48 4.20
CA ASP A 237 -4.90 -11.49 4.96
C ASP A 237 -4.07 -12.71 5.36
N PHE A 238 -4.67 -13.60 6.13
CA PHE A 238 -4.02 -14.83 6.59
C PHE A 238 -3.75 -15.84 5.46
N GLU A 239 -4.41 -15.75 4.32
CA GLU A 239 -4.10 -16.61 3.18
C GLU A 239 -2.76 -16.25 2.57
N ALA A 240 -2.54 -14.97 2.27
CA ALA A 240 -1.28 -14.44 1.75
C ALA A 240 -0.13 -14.71 2.74
N LEU A 241 -0.35 -14.44 4.03
CA LEU A 241 0.63 -14.67 5.09
C LEU A 241 0.98 -16.16 5.23
N THR A 242 0.00 -17.07 5.11
CA THR A 242 0.23 -18.52 5.19
C THR A 242 1.13 -19.02 4.07
N GLY A 243 1.00 -18.48 2.86
CA GLY A 243 1.87 -18.80 1.72
C GLY A 243 3.34 -18.58 2.06
N ILE A 244 3.67 -17.45 2.68
CA ILE A 244 5.04 -17.08 3.07
C ILE A 244 5.56 -17.93 4.21
N VAL A 245 4.74 -18.14 5.25
CA VAL A 245 5.16 -18.88 6.45
C VAL A 245 5.35 -20.36 6.17
N THR A 246 4.58 -20.97 5.25
CA THR A 246 4.79 -22.37 4.86
C THR A 246 6.12 -22.57 4.12
N GLU A 247 6.64 -21.56 3.42
CA GLU A 247 7.97 -21.59 2.81
C GLU A 247 9.09 -21.30 3.79
N ALA A 248 8.89 -20.38 4.73
CA ALA A 248 9.91 -19.93 5.69
C ALA A 248 9.92 -20.73 7.02
N GLY A 249 8.92 -21.56 7.28
CA GLY A 249 8.68 -22.22 8.57
C GLY A 249 7.68 -21.44 9.43
N ASN A 250 7.14 -22.12 10.47
CA ASN A 250 6.18 -21.45 11.37
C ASN A 250 6.85 -20.37 12.22
N LEU A 251 6.10 -19.34 12.56
CA LEU A 251 6.45 -18.34 13.57
C LEU A 251 6.10 -18.83 15.01
N GLY A 252 5.80 -20.12 15.19
CA GLY A 252 5.49 -20.77 16.46
C GLY A 252 5.77 -22.26 16.40
N GLU A 253 5.94 -22.92 17.56
CA GLU A 253 6.14 -24.35 17.62
C GLU A 253 4.86 -25.10 17.23
N ALA A 254 4.93 -25.95 16.20
CA ALA A 254 3.77 -26.66 15.68
C ALA A 254 4.09 -28.12 15.34
N LEU A 255 3.22 -29.05 15.78
CA LEU A 255 3.17 -30.42 15.31
C LEU A 255 1.96 -30.63 14.37
N ARG A 256 2.19 -31.30 13.25
CA ARG A 256 1.15 -31.55 12.25
C ARG A 256 1.01 -33.03 11.99
N VAL A 257 -0.25 -33.51 11.97
CA VAL A 257 -0.65 -34.83 11.54
C VAL A 257 -1.83 -34.65 10.62
N ASP A 258 -1.73 -35.10 9.36
CA ASP A 258 -2.78 -34.95 8.34
C ASP A 258 -3.32 -33.50 8.24
N SER A 259 -2.41 -32.50 8.26
CA SER A 259 -2.74 -31.07 8.32
C SER A 259 -1.84 -30.27 7.37
N ASP A 260 -1.77 -30.72 6.11
CA ASP A 260 -1.00 -30.07 5.06
C ASP A 260 -1.54 -28.65 4.80
N GLY A 261 -0.67 -27.70 4.47
CA GLY A 261 -1.02 -26.30 4.23
C GLY A 261 -1.44 -25.50 5.47
N ALA A 262 -1.45 -26.13 6.67
CA ALA A 262 -1.74 -25.42 7.90
C ALA A 262 -0.53 -24.60 8.40
N ALA A 263 -0.76 -23.38 8.89
CA ALA A 263 0.26 -22.48 9.41
C ALA A 263 -0.06 -21.99 10.82
N VAL A 264 0.99 -21.75 11.61
CA VAL A 264 0.87 -21.19 12.96
C VAL A 264 1.69 -19.90 13.04
N PHE A 265 1.03 -18.86 13.50
CA PHE A 265 1.59 -17.53 13.74
C PHE A 265 1.53 -17.24 15.23
N ALA A 266 2.66 -17.05 15.90
CA ALA A 266 2.69 -16.70 17.30
C ALA A 266 3.40 -15.36 17.51
N SER A 267 2.71 -14.43 18.17
CA SER A 267 3.26 -13.15 18.62
C SER A 267 2.95 -12.98 20.10
N LEU A 268 3.83 -13.54 20.95
CA LEU A 268 3.59 -13.70 22.39
C LEU A 268 4.44 -12.73 23.25
N GLY A 269 5.19 -11.79 22.62
CA GLY A 269 6.13 -10.89 23.29
C GLY A 269 7.54 -11.50 23.45
N ASP A 270 8.51 -10.64 23.78
CA ASP A 270 9.95 -10.88 23.62
C ASP A 270 10.56 -12.06 24.42
N ASP A 271 9.88 -12.60 25.42
CA ASP A 271 10.45 -13.62 26.34
C ASP A 271 9.58 -14.87 26.56
N SER A 272 8.51 -15.09 25.80
CA SER A 272 7.64 -16.25 26.03
C SER A 272 7.81 -17.31 24.94
N GLU A 273 8.34 -18.47 25.33
CA GLU A 273 8.12 -19.71 24.58
C GLU A 273 6.59 -19.94 24.56
N GLY A 274 5.97 -19.79 23.39
CA GLY A 274 4.54 -20.00 23.24
C GLY A 274 4.13 -21.45 23.49
N PRO A 275 2.82 -21.72 23.61
CA PRO A 275 2.34 -23.08 23.71
C PRO A 275 2.63 -23.85 22.42
N LEU A 276 2.99 -25.13 22.54
CA LEU A 276 3.01 -26.03 21.41
C LEU A 276 1.61 -26.14 20.79
N VAL A 277 1.48 -25.88 19.50
CA VAL A 277 0.24 -26.06 18.74
C VAL A 277 0.27 -27.41 18.02
N ALA A 278 -0.64 -28.29 18.36
CA ALA A 278 -0.82 -29.58 17.65
C ALA A 278 -2.01 -29.49 16.70
N LEU A 279 -1.77 -29.70 15.42
CA LEU A 279 -2.77 -29.68 14.35
C LEU A 279 -2.97 -31.11 13.84
N VAL A 280 -4.19 -31.62 13.94
CA VAL A 280 -4.52 -33.01 13.57
C VAL A 280 -5.76 -33.04 12.69
N GLY A 281 -5.63 -33.49 11.44
CA GLY A 281 -6.74 -33.62 10.48
C GLY A 281 -7.38 -32.29 10.08
N VAL A 282 -6.63 -31.18 10.13
CA VAL A 282 -7.12 -29.81 9.81
C VAL A 282 -6.23 -29.17 8.73
N PRO A 283 -6.35 -29.59 7.48
CA PRO A 283 -5.59 -29.01 6.38
C PRO A 283 -6.04 -27.54 6.12
N ASP A 284 -5.16 -26.76 5.51
CA ASP A 284 -5.43 -25.40 5.06
C ASP A 284 -6.00 -24.45 6.12
N VAL A 285 -5.50 -24.58 7.37
CA VAL A 285 -5.89 -23.76 8.51
C VAL A 285 -4.77 -22.82 8.88
N ALA A 286 -5.12 -21.56 9.15
CA ALA A 286 -4.26 -20.57 9.81
C ALA A 286 -4.65 -20.47 11.29
N VAL A 287 -3.65 -20.57 12.18
CA VAL A 287 -3.80 -20.36 13.61
C VAL A 287 -2.93 -19.19 14.02
N ALA A 288 -3.51 -18.12 14.55
CA ALA A 288 -2.79 -16.98 15.09
C ALA A 288 -2.95 -16.93 16.61
N LEU A 289 -1.82 -16.81 17.32
CA LEU A 289 -1.77 -16.73 18.77
C LEU A 289 -1.19 -15.37 19.18
N THR A 290 -1.93 -14.69 20.03
CA THR A 290 -1.49 -13.49 20.76
C THR A 290 -1.61 -13.76 22.27
N PRO A 291 -1.07 -12.91 23.16
CA PRO A 291 -1.21 -13.09 24.60
C PRO A 291 -2.66 -13.11 25.11
N ASP A 292 -3.58 -12.52 24.36
CA ASP A 292 -4.98 -12.23 24.74
C ASP A 292 -6.01 -12.94 23.86
N ALA A 293 -5.61 -13.48 22.69
CA ALA A 293 -6.53 -14.14 21.77
C ALA A 293 -5.91 -15.29 20.99
N ILE A 294 -6.77 -16.19 20.53
CA ILE A 294 -6.44 -17.24 19.55
C ILE A 294 -7.43 -17.16 18.43
N LEU A 295 -6.95 -16.92 17.22
CA LEU A 295 -7.75 -16.99 16.00
C LEU A 295 -7.46 -18.32 15.30
N VAL A 296 -8.51 -18.99 14.85
CA VAL A 296 -8.43 -20.17 13.98
C VAL A 296 -9.34 -19.92 12.79
N THR A 297 -8.78 -19.92 11.59
CA THR A 297 -9.53 -19.73 10.37
C THR A 297 -9.05 -20.67 9.27
N ARG A 298 -9.94 -21.08 8.37
CA ARG A 298 -9.53 -21.70 7.12
C ARG A 298 -8.96 -20.62 6.19
N ARG A 299 -8.01 -20.96 5.34
CA ARG A 299 -7.40 -20.03 4.38
C ARG A 299 -8.43 -19.38 3.47
N ASP A 300 -9.37 -20.19 2.91
CA ASP A 300 -10.45 -19.72 2.05
C ASP A 300 -11.52 -18.86 2.76
N HIS A 301 -11.40 -18.68 4.09
CA HIS A 301 -12.24 -17.82 4.92
C HIS A 301 -11.47 -16.65 5.56
N ALA A 302 -10.23 -16.41 5.16
CA ALA A 302 -9.38 -15.36 5.74
C ALA A 302 -10.03 -13.97 5.71
N GLN A 303 -10.72 -13.62 4.62
CA GLN A 303 -11.46 -12.36 4.48
C GLN A 303 -12.62 -12.20 5.48
N SER A 304 -13.15 -13.31 6.01
CA SER A 304 -14.25 -13.28 6.99
C SER A 304 -13.79 -12.87 8.40
N VAL A 305 -12.49 -12.82 8.67
CA VAL A 305 -11.93 -12.39 9.96
C VAL A 305 -12.38 -10.98 10.34
N LYS A 306 -12.57 -10.11 9.35
CA LYS A 306 -13.08 -8.75 9.57
C LYS A 306 -14.43 -8.75 10.29
N ALA A 307 -15.31 -9.72 10.02
CA ALA A 307 -16.61 -9.82 10.71
C ALA A 307 -16.46 -10.12 12.21
N VAL A 308 -15.37 -10.79 12.62
CA VAL A 308 -15.06 -10.99 14.05
C VAL A 308 -14.66 -9.68 14.71
N VAL A 309 -13.83 -8.87 14.03
CA VAL A 309 -13.41 -7.55 14.49
C VAL A 309 -14.64 -6.63 14.68
N ASP A 310 -15.56 -6.62 13.70
CA ASP A 310 -16.78 -5.84 13.77
C ASP A 310 -17.67 -6.28 14.97
N GLN A 311 -17.79 -7.59 15.22
CA GLN A 311 -18.52 -8.11 16.38
C GLN A 311 -17.87 -7.75 17.72
N LEU A 312 -16.55 -7.77 17.82
CA LEU A 312 -15.83 -7.34 19.02
C LEU A 312 -16.07 -5.85 19.30
N ALA A 313 -16.06 -5.02 18.26
CA ALA A 313 -16.39 -3.59 18.38
C ALA A 313 -17.82 -3.36 18.88
N GLU A 314 -18.80 -4.09 18.30
CA GLU A 314 -20.21 -4.03 18.76
C GLU A 314 -20.38 -4.48 20.21
N GLN A 315 -19.58 -5.43 20.68
CA GLN A 315 -19.57 -5.92 22.06
C GLN A 315 -18.79 -5.01 23.04
N GLY A 316 -18.15 -3.95 22.55
CA GLY A 316 -17.35 -3.04 23.35
C GLY A 316 -16.00 -3.64 23.82
N ARG A 317 -15.52 -4.72 23.17
CA ARG A 317 -14.25 -5.39 23.47
C ARG A 317 -13.09 -4.68 22.80
N SER A 318 -12.91 -3.38 23.12
CA SER A 318 -11.78 -2.59 22.58
C SER A 318 -10.40 -3.03 23.07
N ASP A 319 -10.37 -3.88 24.09
CA ASP A 319 -9.17 -4.55 24.61
C ASP A 319 -8.60 -5.60 23.65
N LEU A 320 -9.37 -6.05 22.66
CA LEU A 320 -9.01 -7.04 21.64
C LEU A 320 -8.94 -6.48 20.22
N LEU A 321 -8.96 -5.14 20.06
CA LEU A 321 -8.97 -4.46 18.76
C LEU A 321 -7.67 -3.72 18.49
#